data_a6f9b2a0076cb394ae10a7faa384ddf7
#
_entry.id   a6f9b2a0076cb394ae10a7faa384ddf7
#
_cell.length_a   1.000
_cell.length_b   1.000
_cell.length_c   1.000
_cell.angle_alpha   90.00
_cell.angle_beta   90.00
_cell.angle_gamma   90.00
#
_symmetry.space_group_name_H-M   'P 1'
#
loop_
_entity.id
_entity.type
_entity.pdbx_description
1 polymer ?
#
loop_
_entity_poly.entity_id
_entity_poly.type
_entity_poly.pdbx_seq_one_letter_code
_entity_poly.pdbx_strand_id
1 'polypeptide(L)'
;FDLAGIDDHSGSRMVADHGPDLARALAGRDPRRELVLLAHQPRAADEAAAHDVGLQLSGHTHGGQIWPWHYMVYLQQPYIKGLHRHGQRTQVYVSEGTGFWGPPMRLGSSSEITRIVLRAAKPPG
;
A
#
# COMPACT_ATOMS: atom_id res chain seq x y z
N PHE A 1 6.21 -8.93 -14.69
CA PHE A 1 6.28 -7.82 -13.72
C PHE A 1 7.36 -8.09 -12.68
N ASP A 2 7.78 -7.04 -12.00
CA ASP A 2 8.65 -7.12 -10.83
C ASP A 2 7.84 -6.88 -9.57
N LEU A 3 8.22 -7.57 -8.49
CA LEU A 3 7.64 -7.37 -7.17
C LEU A 3 8.71 -6.81 -6.25
N ALA A 4 8.48 -5.61 -5.72
CA ALA A 4 9.35 -4.97 -4.75
C ALA A 4 8.64 -4.84 -3.39
N GLY A 5 9.43 -4.71 -2.33
CA GLY A 5 8.92 -4.45 -0.99
C GLY A 5 9.81 -3.45 -0.27
N ILE A 6 9.20 -2.64 0.60
CA ILE A 6 9.92 -1.69 1.45
C ILE A 6 9.55 -1.92 2.91
N ASP A 7 10.47 -1.57 3.80
CA ASP A 7 10.23 -1.58 5.23
C ASP A 7 9.14 -0.59 5.62
N ASP A 8 8.50 -0.85 6.75
CA ASP A 8 7.50 0.08 7.30
C ASP A 8 8.12 1.41 7.70
N HIS A 9 7.38 2.50 7.50
CA HIS A 9 7.81 3.85 7.92
C HIS A 9 8.13 3.96 9.42
N SER A 10 7.54 3.11 10.23
CA SER A 10 7.83 3.04 11.68
C SER A 10 9.07 2.19 12.02
N GLY A 11 9.63 1.47 11.05
CA GLY A 11 10.76 0.57 11.24
C GLY A 11 11.97 1.25 11.88
N SER A 12 12.31 2.44 11.42
CA SER A 12 13.45 3.23 11.95
C SER A 12 13.30 3.65 13.41
N ARG A 13 12.08 3.62 13.96
CA ARG A 13 11.86 3.88 15.39
C ARG A 13 12.20 2.68 16.27
N MET A 14 12.23 1.50 15.69
CA MET A 14 12.47 0.23 16.41
C MET A 14 13.87 -0.30 16.20
N VAL A 15 14.42 -0.16 15.01
CA VAL A 15 15.75 -0.63 14.64
C VAL A 15 16.44 0.44 13.80
N ALA A 16 17.65 0.82 14.19
CA ALA A 16 18.47 1.74 13.40
C ALA A 16 18.70 1.17 12.00
N ASP A 17 18.71 2.04 11.00
CA ASP A 17 18.85 1.70 9.56
C ASP A 17 17.67 0.92 8.92
N HIS A 18 16.56 0.71 9.66
CA HIS A 18 15.32 0.19 9.10
C HIS A 18 14.36 1.34 8.78
N GLY A 19 13.96 1.43 7.53
CA GLY A 19 13.00 2.42 7.04
C GLY A 19 12.72 2.18 5.56
N PRO A 20 11.70 2.85 5.00
CA PRO A 20 11.39 2.69 3.60
C PRO A 20 12.55 3.24 2.75
N ASP A 21 13.05 2.41 1.86
CA ASP A 21 14.08 2.77 0.87
C ASP A 21 13.70 2.14 -0.48
N LEU A 22 12.83 2.84 -1.19
CA LEU A 22 12.33 2.37 -2.47
C LEU A 22 13.42 2.37 -3.54
N ALA A 23 14.32 3.36 -3.52
CA ALA A 23 15.42 3.43 -4.47
C ALA A 23 16.33 2.19 -4.36
N ARG A 24 16.65 1.77 -3.13
CA ARG A 24 17.41 0.55 -2.88
C ARG A 24 16.66 -0.70 -3.31
N ALA A 25 15.36 -0.78 -3.02
CA ALA A 25 14.52 -1.92 -3.41
C ALA A 25 14.41 -2.08 -4.94
N LEU A 26 14.56 -0.99 -5.69
CA LEU A 26 14.47 -0.96 -7.15
C LEU A 26 15.81 -1.03 -7.87
N ALA A 27 16.93 -1.10 -7.13
CA ALA A 27 18.26 -1.13 -7.72
C ALA A 27 18.42 -2.34 -8.65
N GLY A 28 18.85 -2.07 -9.90
CA GLY A 28 19.13 -3.10 -10.89
C GLY A 28 17.92 -3.72 -11.60
N ARG A 29 16.70 -3.22 -11.35
CA ARG A 29 15.51 -3.71 -12.08
C ARG A 29 15.49 -3.24 -13.54
N ASP A 30 14.80 -3.97 -14.41
CA ASP A 30 14.49 -3.52 -15.77
C ASP A 30 13.29 -2.54 -15.73
N PRO A 31 13.47 -1.25 -16.08
CA PRO A 31 12.41 -0.25 -16.02
C PRO A 31 11.26 -0.51 -17.01
N ARG A 32 11.44 -1.39 -17.98
CA ARG A 32 10.39 -1.76 -18.94
C ARG A 32 9.38 -2.76 -18.37
N ARG A 33 9.69 -3.37 -17.23
CA ARG A 33 8.80 -4.32 -16.58
C ARG A 33 7.84 -3.58 -15.67
N GLU A 34 6.58 -4.02 -15.67
CA GLU A 34 5.58 -3.51 -14.73
C GLU A 34 6.02 -3.76 -13.29
N LEU A 35 5.75 -2.82 -12.40
CA LEU A 35 6.18 -2.87 -11.00
C LEU A 35 4.99 -2.94 -10.06
N VAL A 36 5.00 -3.95 -9.19
CA VAL A 36 4.10 -4.09 -8.04
C VAL A 36 4.90 -3.85 -6.76
N LEU A 37 4.44 -2.95 -5.92
CA LEU A 37 5.07 -2.58 -4.65
C LEU A 37 4.28 -3.11 -3.46
N LEU A 38 4.94 -3.77 -2.55
CA LEU A 38 4.43 -4.08 -1.21
C LEU A 38 4.92 -3.00 -0.24
N ALA A 39 4.00 -2.15 0.21
CA ALA A 39 4.26 -1.10 1.19
C ALA A 39 3.17 -1.13 2.26
N HIS A 40 3.55 -1.37 3.51
CA HIS A 40 2.56 -1.56 4.59
C HIS A 40 1.59 -0.38 4.71
N GLN A 41 2.10 0.86 4.66
CA GLN A 41 1.29 2.06 4.82
C GLN A 41 0.93 2.70 3.47
N PRO A 42 -0.34 3.10 3.24
CA PRO A 42 -0.78 3.79 2.04
C PRO A 42 -0.05 5.10 1.74
N ARG A 43 0.51 5.76 2.75
CA ARG A 43 1.27 7.01 2.62
C ARG A 43 2.51 6.91 1.71
N ALA A 44 2.96 5.69 1.38
CA ALA A 44 4.02 5.47 0.40
C ALA A 44 3.60 5.80 -1.04
N ALA A 45 2.34 6.15 -1.29
CA ALA A 45 1.79 6.35 -2.63
C ALA A 45 2.48 7.45 -3.43
N ASP A 46 2.88 8.55 -2.80
CA ASP A 46 3.60 9.65 -3.48
C ASP A 46 4.96 9.17 -3.99
N GLU A 47 5.71 8.46 -3.15
CA GLU A 47 7.00 7.89 -3.53
C GLU A 47 6.84 6.80 -4.58
N ALA A 48 5.84 5.94 -4.44
CA ALA A 48 5.51 4.93 -5.43
C ALA A 48 5.20 5.54 -6.81
N ALA A 49 4.43 6.63 -6.84
CA ALA A 49 4.11 7.34 -8.08
C ALA A 49 5.35 8.00 -8.71
N ALA A 50 6.25 8.55 -7.90
CA ALA A 50 7.51 9.13 -8.37
C ALA A 50 8.47 8.10 -9.00
N HIS A 51 8.29 6.81 -8.68
CA HIS A 51 9.09 5.70 -9.22
C HIS A 51 8.33 4.82 -10.23
N ASP A 52 7.25 5.33 -10.82
CA ASP A 52 6.45 4.64 -11.83
C ASP A 52 5.91 3.26 -11.39
N VAL A 53 5.60 3.10 -10.11
CA VAL A 53 4.92 1.90 -9.60
C VAL A 53 3.52 1.81 -10.21
N GLY A 54 3.22 0.70 -10.87
CA GLY A 54 1.90 0.48 -11.46
C GLY A 54 0.84 0.14 -10.41
N LEU A 55 1.20 -0.69 -9.42
CA LEU A 55 0.30 -1.10 -8.35
C LEU A 55 1.04 -1.13 -7.00
N GLN A 56 0.53 -0.38 -6.02
CA GLN A 56 0.94 -0.51 -4.62
C GLN A 56 -0.11 -1.32 -3.85
N LEU A 57 0.35 -2.29 -3.07
CA LEU A 57 -0.48 -3.07 -2.15
C LEU A 57 -0.16 -2.68 -0.73
N SER A 58 -1.18 -2.26 0.01
CA SER A 58 -1.07 -1.75 1.38
C SER A 58 -2.13 -2.34 2.31
N GLY A 59 -1.90 -2.21 3.59
CA GLY A 59 -2.83 -2.53 4.67
C GLY A 59 -2.83 -1.43 5.71
N HIS A 60 -2.43 -1.75 6.95
CA HIS A 60 -2.20 -0.83 8.07
C HIS A 60 -3.46 -0.18 8.65
N THR A 61 -4.36 0.31 7.84
CA THR A 61 -5.48 1.16 8.24
C THR A 61 -6.64 0.40 8.85
N HIS A 62 -6.72 -0.91 8.58
CA HIS A 62 -7.85 -1.77 8.98
C HIS A 62 -9.24 -1.20 8.58
N GLY A 63 -9.30 -0.42 7.48
CA GLY A 63 -10.52 0.28 7.08
C GLY A 63 -11.01 1.32 8.09
N GLY A 64 -10.10 1.81 8.96
CA GLY A 64 -10.42 2.68 10.08
C GLY A 64 -10.91 1.94 11.33
N GLN A 65 -11.04 0.63 11.25
CA GLN A 65 -11.39 -0.37 12.27
C GLN A 65 -12.64 -0.06 13.13
N ILE A 66 -12.73 1.09 13.76
CA ILE A 66 -13.80 1.46 14.69
C ILE A 66 -14.38 2.82 14.31
N TRP A 67 -15.68 2.86 13.96
CA TRP A 67 -16.39 4.12 13.79
C TRP A 67 -16.55 4.84 15.16
N PRO A 68 -16.31 6.16 15.24
CA PRO A 68 -15.94 7.12 14.18
C PRO A 68 -14.44 7.33 14.00
N TRP A 69 -13.59 6.45 14.53
CA TRP A 69 -12.12 6.58 14.55
C TRP A 69 -11.49 6.64 13.15
N HIS A 70 -12.20 6.16 12.13
CA HIS A 70 -11.75 6.22 10.74
C HIS A 70 -11.45 7.66 10.26
N TYR A 71 -12.10 8.69 10.83
CA TYR A 71 -11.76 10.09 10.54
C TYR A 71 -10.34 10.46 10.96
N MET A 72 -9.87 9.90 12.07
CA MET A 72 -8.48 10.12 12.53
C MET A 72 -7.47 9.45 11.62
N VAL A 73 -7.83 8.31 11.04
CA VAL A 73 -6.96 7.59 10.09
C VAL A 73 -6.78 8.40 8.79
N TYR A 74 -7.81 9.08 8.30
CA TYR A 74 -7.73 9.97 7.15
C TYR A 74 -6.77 11.15 7.35
N LEU A 75 -6.52 11.57 8.58
CA LEU A 75 -5.54 12.63 8.85
C LEU A 75 -4.08 12.16 8.65
N GLN A 76 -3.85 10.85 8.65
CA GLN A 76 -2.51 10.27 8.58
C GLN A 76 -2.26 9.49 7.29
N GLN A 77 -3.32 9.00 6.65
CA GLN A 77 -3.23 8.13 5.48
C GLN A 77 -4.12 8.67 4.35
N PRO A 78 -3.61 8.71 3.12
CA PRO A 78 -4.39 9.23 1.99
C PRO A 78 -5.58 8.33 1.62
N TYR A 79 -5.48 7.04 1.93
CA TYR A 79 -6.49 6.02 1.63
C TYR A 79 -6.65 5.09 2.81
N ILE A 80 -7.88 4.65 3.09
CA ILE A 80 -8.14 3.74 4.21
C ILE A 80 -8.63 2.36 3.79
N LYS A 81 -9.16 2.19 2.58
CA LYS A 81 -9.58 0.88 2.03
C LYS A 81 -9.88 0.95 0.54
N GLY A 82 -9.78 -0.19 -0.13
CA GLY A 82 -10.16 -0.36 -1.52
C GLY A 82 -9.10 0.08 -2.53
N LEU A 83 -9.50 0.14 -3.80
CA LEU A 83 -8.63 0.49 -4.91
C LEU A 83 -8.78 1.97 -5.27
N HIS A 84 -7.66 2.68 -5.31
CA HIS A 84 -7.60 4.10 -5.64
C HIS A 84 -6.61 4.34 -6.77
N ARG A 85 -6.89 5.33 -7.61
CA ARG A 85 -5.91 5.87 -8.56
C ARG A 85 -5.14 7.00 -7.90
N HIS A 86 -3.81 6.91 -7.92
CA HIS A 86 -2.91 7.92 -7.38
C HIS A 86 -2.02 8.46 -8.50
N GLY A 87 -2.10 9.77 -8.75
CA GLY A 87 -1.42 10.39 -9.89
C GLY A 87 -1.95 9.88 -11.23
N GLN A 88 -1.06 9.78 -12.22
CA GLN A 88 -1.45 9.43 -13.59
C GLN A 88 -1.51 7.92 -13.82
N ARG A 89 -0.62 7.14 -13.22
CA ARG A 89 -0.42 5.73 -13.52
C ARG A 89 -0.64 4.81 -12.32
N THR A 90 -0.18 5.21 -11.14
CA THR A 90 -0.15 4.34 -9.96
C THR A 90 -1.57 4.03 -9.47
N GLN A 91 -1.80 2.77 -9.17
CA GLN A 91 -2.96 2.33 -8.43
C GLN A 91 -2.53 1.91 -7.02
N VAL A 92 -3.33 2.24 -6.03
CA VAL A 92 -3.07 1.87 -4.63
C VAL A 92 -4.25 1.05 -4.14
N TYR A 93 -4.01 -0.20 -3.79
CA TYR A 93 -4.99 -1.04 -3.13
C TYR A 93 -4.69 -1.12 -1.65
N VAL A 94 -5.68 -0.78 -0.82
CA VAL A 94 -5.56 -0.83 0.65
C VAL A 94 -6.53 -1.88 1.18
N SER A 95 -5.99 -2.96 1.72
CA SER A 95 -6.76 -4.03 2.36
C SER A 95 -7.18 -3.62 3.77
N GLU A 96 -8.44 -3.94 4.12
CA GLU A 96 -8.89 -3.84 5.51
C GLU A 96 -8.26 -4.93 6.39
N GLY A 97 -7.76 -6.03 5.78
CA GLY A 97 -7.09 -7.12 6.46
C GLY A 97 -7.98 -7.91 7.42
N THR A 98 -7.39 -8.88 8.09
CA THR A 98 -8.10 -9.75 9.07
C THR A 98 -7.74 -9.46 10.52
N GLY A 99 -6.64 -8.69 10.75
CA GLY A 99 -6.17 -8.31 12.08
C GLY A 99 -6.92 -7.12 12.69
N PHE A 100 -6.40 -6.65 13.80
CA PHE A 100 -6.88 -5.45 14.50
C PHE A 100 -5.71 -4.78 15.22
N TRP A 101 -5.90 -3.52 15.58
CA TRP A 101 -5.03 -2.82 16.51
C TRP A 101 -5.84 -2.38 17.74
N GLY A 102 -5.22 -2.40 18.94
CA GLY A 102 -5.92 -2.12 20.17
C GLY A 102 -7.00 -3.18 20.49
N PRO A 103 -8.27 -2.81 20.72
CA PRO A 103 -9.32 -3.75 21.06
C PRO A 103 -9.62 -4.69 19.88
N PRO A 104 -9.87 -6.00 20.15
CA PRO A 104 -10.15 -7.00 19.13
C PRO A 104 -11.60 -6.88 18.62
N MET A 105 -11.95 -5.73 18.06
CA MET A 105 -13.28 -5.45 17.55
C MET A 105 -13.21 -4.59 16.28
N ARG A 106 -14.22 -4.69 15.45
CA ARG A 106 -14.45 -3.85 14.29
C ARG A 106 -15.86 -3.28 14.35
N LEU A 107 -16.00 -1.99 14.03
CA LEU A 107 -17.28 -1.29 13.93
C LEU A 107 -17.24 -0.36 12.73
N GLY A 108 -18.01 -0.70 11.67
CA GLY A 108 -18.01 0.05 10.42
C GLY A 108 -16.87 -0.32 9.45
N SER A 109 -16.09 -1.35 9.76
CA SER A 109 -15.12 -1.97 8.85
C SER A 109 -15.28 -3.49 8.83
N SER A 110 -14.86 -4.14 7.76
CA SER A 110 -14.95 -5.59 7.57
C SER A 110 -13.57 -6.25 7.73
N SER A 111 -13.57 -7.54 8.07
CA SER A 111 -12.38 -8.36 7.84
C SER A 111 -12.36 -8.83 6.39
N GLU A 112 -11.19 -8.76 5.74
CA GLU A 112 -11.09 -9.11 4.34
C GLU A 112 -9.80 -9.89 4.03
N ILE A 113 -9.94 -10.85 3.11
CA ILE A 113 -8.83 -11.50 2.39
C ILE A 113 -9.08 -11.27 0.91
N THR A 114 -8.19 -10.53 0.25
CA THR A 114 -8.39 -10.09 -1.13
C THR A 114 -7.54 -10.91 -2.08
N ARG A 115 -8.17 -11.48 -3.10
CA ARG A 115 -7.48 -12.07 -4.24
C ARG A 115 -7.33 -11.04 -5.34
N ILE A 116 -6.08 -10.68 -5.67
CA ILE A 116 -5.74 -9.78 -6.75
C ILE A 116 -5.31 -10.59 -7.96
N VAL A 117 -5.91 -10.31 -9.12
CA VAL A 117 -5.59 -10.96 -10.38
C VAL A 117 -4.99 -9.93 -11.32
N LEU A 118 -3.69 -10.06 -11.58
CA LEU A 118 -2.99 -9.24 -12.58
C LEU A 118 -3.19 -9.85 -13.97
N ARG A 119 -3.51 -9.02 -14.94
CA ARG A 119 -3.67 -9.42 -16.34
C ARG A 119 -2.81 -8.52 -17.22
N ALA A 120 -2.18 -9.11 -18.22
CA ALA A 120 -1.50 -8.34 -19.25
C ALA A 120 -2.52 -7.46 -19.98
N ALA A 121 -2.21 -6.17 -20.13
CA ALA A 121 -2.99 -5.30 -20.99
C ALA A 121 -2.84 -5.78 -22.44
N LYS A 122 -3.97 -5.75 -23.21
CA LYS A 122 -3.85 -5.95 -24.66
C LYS A 122 -3.07 -4.77 -25.24
N PRO A 123 -2.12 -5.01 -26.16
CA PRO A 123 -1.51 -3.92 -26.90
C PRO A 123 -2.60 -3.10 -27.58
N PRO A 124 -2.44 -1.77 -27.67
CA PRO A 124 -3.35 -0.96 -28.49
C PRO A 124 -3.35 -1.51 -29.91
N GLY A 125 -4.54 -1.80 -30.43
CA GLY A 125 -4.71 -2.29 -31.80
C GLY A 125 -4.38 -1.21 -32.83
#